data_5325a3299dde514e50b9c419d9b2be67
#
_entry.id   5325a3299dde514e50b9c419d9b2be67
#
_cell.length_a   1.000
_cell.length_b   1.000
_cell.length_c   1.000
_cell.angle_alpha   90.00
_cell.angle_beta   90.00
_cell.angle_gamma   90.00
#
_symmetry.space_group_name_H-M   'P 1'
#
loop_
_entity.id
_entity.type
_entity.pdbx_description
1 polymer ?
#
loop_
_entity_poly.entity_id
_entity_poly.type
_entity_poly.pdbx_seq_one_letter_code
_entity_poly.pdbx_strand_id
1 'polypeptide(L)'
;MTVSINSITVANNAPFVLFGGLNVLEDLDSTLYACKQYTAVTEKLGIPYVFKASFDKANRSSVHSYRGVGLDEGMKIFAAVKREFGVPVITDVHEPYQCAPVAEVCDVLQLPAFLARQTDLVAAMAATGRVINIKKPQFLSPSQMKNIVEKFKEAGNDKLILCERGSNFGYDNLVVDMLGFGVMKKNCPGVPLIFDVTHSLQTRDSGSAASGGRREQVLDLALAGMATGLAGLFLEAHPDPNRAKCDGPSALPLAKLEDFLLRVKAVDDLVKSFPALDIQ
;
A
#
# COMPACT_ATOMS: atom_id res chain seq x y z
N MET A 1 12.40 -4.86 14.88
CA MET A 1 12.67 -3.43 14.51
C MET A 1 11.35 -2.74 14.25
N THR A 2 11.33 -1.45 14.42
CA THR A 2 10.20 -0.57 14.09
C THR A 2 10.63 0.38 13.00
N VAL A 3 9.71 0.79 12.14
CA VAL A 3 9.94 1.85 11.16
C VAL A 3 9.12 3.06 11.58
N SER A 4 9.70 4.25 11.52
CA SER A 4 9.00 5.50 11.84
C SER A 4 8.76 6.30 10.56
N ILE A 5 7.52 6.74 10.39
CA ILE A 5 7.12 7.71 9.35
C ILE A 5 6.69 8.97 10.11
N ASN A 6 7.55 9.97 10.19
CA ASN A 6 7.40 11.12 11.07
C ASN A 6 7.14 10.65 12.53
N SER A 7 5.99 11.00 13.11
CA SER A 7 5.59 10.56 14.45
C SER A 7 4.90 9.18 14.49
N ILE A 8 4.62 8.58 13.34
CA ILE A 8 3.89 7.30 13.25
C ILE A 8 4.86 6.14 13.38
N THR A 9 4.61 5.25 14.35
CA THR A 9 5.35 3.98 14.52
C THR A 9 4.67 2.88 13.73
N VAL A 10 5.41 2.22 12.82
CA VAL A 10 4.95 1.07 12.04
C VAL A 10 5.62 -0.18 12.56
N ALA A 11 4.85 -1.08 13.19
CA ALA A 11 5.36 -2.32 13.75
C ALA A 11 4.23 -3.37 13.84
N ASN A 12 4.57 -4.67 13.72
CA ASN A 12 3.56 -5.75 13.71
C ASN A 12 2.80 -5.89 15.05
N ASN A 13 3.37 -5.40 16.15
CA ASN A 13 2.81 -5.45 17.49
C ASN A 13 2.25 -4.10 17.98
N ALA A 14 2.30 -3.04 17.15
CA ALA A 14 1.66 -1.76 17.41
C ALA A 14 0.28 -1.68 16.73
N PRO A 15 -0.60 -0.73 17.13
CA PRO A 15 -1.83 -0.46 16.39
C PRO A 15 -1.55 -0.32 14.89
N PHE A 16 -2.41 -0.88 14.06
CA PHE A 16 -2.17 -0.85 12.62
C PHE A 16 -2.18 0.57 12.06
N VAL A 17 -1.34 0.81 11.06
CA VAL A 17 -1.30 2.07 10.30
C VAL A 17 -2.11 1.89 9.01
N LEU A 18 -2.98 2.85 8.71
CA LEU A 18 -3.68 2.86 7.43
C LEU A 18 -2.85 3.61 6.37
N PHE A 19 -2.47 2.90 5.31
CA PHE A 19 -1.96 3.46 4.07
C PHE A 19 -3.12 3.55 3.09
N GLY A 20 -3.83 4.67 3.08
CA GLY A 20 -5.11 4.78 2.41
C GLY A 20 -5.20 6.00 1.50
N GLY A 21 -6.03 5.91 0.46
CA GLY A 21 -6.26 7.04 -0.42
C GLY A 21 -6.83 6.65 -1.78
N LEU A 22 -6.41 7.36 -2.81
CA LEU A 22 -6.85 7.14 -4.18
C LEU A 22 -5.90 6.18 -4.92
N ASN A 23 -6.40 5.47 -5.89
CA ASN A 23 -5.57 4.66 -6.76
C ASN A 23 -4.58 5.53 -7.56
N VAL A 24 -5.09 6.58 -8.18
CA VAL A 24 -4.32 7.54 -8.99
C VAL A 24 -4.82 8.96 -8.73
N LEU A 25 -3.91 9.93 -8.81
CA LEU A 25 -4.29 11.35 -8.77
C LEU A 25 -5.06 11.70 -10.06
N GLU A 26 -6.24 12.27 -9.89
CA GLU A 26 -7.07 12.75 -11.01
C GLU A 26 -7.00 14.27 -11.17
N ASP A 27 -7.11 14.99 -10.06
CA ASP A 27 -6.94 16.42 -9.91
C ASP A 27 -6.75 16.82 -8.43
N LEU A 28 -6.48 18.10 -8.17
CA LEU A 28 -6.26 18.62 -6.82
C LEU A 28 -7.52 18.52 -5.96
N ASP A 29 -8.67 18.95 -6.47
CA ASP A 29 -9.90 19.08 -5.67
C ASP A 29 -10.42 17.70 -5.22
N SER A 30 -10.47 16.73 -6.12
CA SER A 30 -10.84 15.35 -5.81
C SER A 30 -9.87 14.70 -4.82
N THR A 31 -8.58 15.02 -4.93
CA THR A 31 -7.54 14.53 -4.01
C THR A 31 -7.71 15.09 -2.61
N LEU A 32 -7.90 16.40 -2.47
CA LEU A 32 -8.13 17.05 -1.17
C LEU A 32 -9.44 16.57 -0.56
N TYR A 33 -10.49 16.42 -1.35
CA TYR A 33 -11.75 15.86 -0.87
C TYR A 33 -11.57 14.45 -0.29
N ALA A 34 -10.91 13.55 -1.03
CA ALA A 34 -10.68 12.20 -0.56
C ALA A 34 -9.81 12.17 0.71
N CYS A 35 -8.71 12.93 0.73
CA CYS A 35 -7.83 13.01 1.90
C CYS A 35 -8.57 13.52 3.14
N LYS A 36 -9.43 14.53 2.99
CA LYS A 36 -10.27 15.05 4.08
C LYS A 36 -11.18 13.98 4.68
N GLN A 37 -11.82 13.14 3.83
CA GLN A 37 -12.67 12.06 4.32
C GLN A 37 -11.86 11.00 5.07
N TYR A 38 -10.69 10.61 4.54
CA TYR A 38 -9.79 9.68 5.23
C TYR A 38 -9.31 10.23 6.57
N THR A 39 -8.85 11.46 6.61
CA THR A 39 -8.36 12.11 7.84
C THR A 39 -9.46 12.18 8.90
N ALA A 40 -10.65 12.63 8.54
CA ALA A 40 -11.78 12.72 9.47
C ALA A 40 -12.14 11.36 10.09
N VAL A 41 -12.18 10.28 9.28
CA VAL A 41 -12.49 8.94 9.77
C VAL A 41 -11.35 8.38 10.63
N THR A 42 -10.11 8.54 10.20
CA THR A 42 -8.95 7.99 10.94
C THR A 42 -8.71 8.71 12.26
N GLU A 43 -8.89 10.03 12.31
CA GLU A 43 -8.86 10.81 13.56
C GLU A 43 -9.96 10.35 14.53
N LYS A 44 -11.21 10.22 14.05
CA LYS A 44 -12.33 9.74 14.85
C LYS A 44 -12.09 8.37 15.47
N LEU A 45 -11.44 7.46 14.72
CA LEU A 45 -11.16 6.09 15.14
C LEU A 45 -9.81 5.93 15.86
N GLY A 46 -8.99 6.98 15.91
CA GLY A 46 -7.64 6.93 16.48
C GLY A 46 -6.69 6.02 15.68
N ILE A 47 -6.83 5.95 14.36
CA ILE A 47 -6.00 5.13 13.47
C ILE A 47 -4.88 6.00 12.89
N PRO A 48 -3.58 5.65 13.07
CA PRO A 48 -2.49 6.33 12.40
C PRO A 48 -2.63 6.23 10.87
N TYR A 49 -2.39 7.35 10.16
CA TYR A 49 -2.75 7.46 8.76
C TYR A 49 -1.63 8.02 7.88
N VAL A 50 -1.45 7.43 6.70
CA VAL A 50 -0.56 7.87 5.63
C VAL A 50 -1.38 7.96 4.34
N PHE A 51 -1.45 9.14 3.74
CA PHE A 51 -2.19 9.32 2.48
C PHE A 51 -1.46 8.70 1.31
N LYS A 52 -2.15 7.87 0.53
CA LYS A 52 -1.60 7.21 -0.66
C LYS A 52 -2.31 7.63 -1.94
N ALA A 53 -1.54 7.93 -2.95
CA ALA A 53 -2.00 7.98 -4.35
C ALA A 53 -0.82 7.74 -5.29
N SER A 54 -1.08 7.49 -6.58
CA SER A 54 -0.04 7.42 -7.62
C SER A 54 -0.11 8.64 -8.52
N PHE A 55 1.02 9.25 -8.83
CA PHE A 55 1.08 10.33 -9.81
C PHE A 55 1.08 9.81 -11.25
N ASP A 56 1.49 8.56 -11.45
CA ASP A 56 1.50 7.85 -12.72
C ASP A 56 1.16 6.37 -12.52
N LYS A 57 0.47 5.76 -13.44
CA LYS A 57 0.21 4.33 -13.57
C LYS A 57 0.98 3.80 -14.78
N ALA A 58 2.28 3.56 -14.61
CA ALA A 58 3.19 3.18 -15.69
C ALA A 58 2.93 1.79 -16.30
N ASN A 59 2.15 0.94 -15.62
CA ASN A 59 1.91 -0.47 -15.96
C ASN A 59 0.49 -0.77 -16.49
N ARG A 60 -0.18 0.22 -17.13
CA ARG A 60 -1.52 0.02 -17.67
C ARG A 60 -1.52 -1.01 -18.81
N SER A 61 -2.60 -1.79 -18.92
CA SER A 61 -2.78 -2.79 -19.99
C SER A 61 -2.94 -2.16 -21.38
N SER A 62 -3.42 -0.94 -21.48
CA SER A 62 -3.56 -0.19 -22.73
C SER A 62 -2.79 1.12 -22.68
N VAL A 63 -2.11 1.48 -23.75
CA VAL A 63 -1.41 2.77 -23.92
C VAL A 63 -2.37 3.96 -23.92
N HIS A 64 -3.66 3.74 -24.17
CA HIS A 64 -4.70 4.76 -24.17
C HIS A 64 -5.34 4.97 -22.78
N SER A 65 -5.02 4.12 -21.80
CA SER A 65 -5.58 4.25 -20.45
C SER A 65 -5.04 5.48 -19.73
N TYR A 66 -5.88 6.06 -18.88
CA TYR A 66 -5.45 7.18 -18.02
C TYR A 66 -4.27 6.77 -17.15
N ARG A 67 -3.21 7.55 -17.16
CA ARG A 67 -1.99 7.26 -16.41
C ARG A 67 -1.83 8.09 -15.14
N GLY A 68 -2.45 9.22 -15.04
CA GLY A 68 -2.30 10.16 -13.90
C GLY A 68 -1.92 11.55 -14.38
N VAL A 69 -1.57 12.41 -13.42
CA VAL A 69 -1.22 13.82 -13.64
C VAL A 69 0.26 14.04 -14.00
N GLY A 70 1.09 12.99 -13.86
CA GLY A 70 2.53 13.06 -14.06
C GLY A 70 3.30 13.55 -12.82
N LEU A 71 4.63 13.49 -12.90
CA LEU A 71 5.52 13.72 -11.76
C LEU A 71 5.38 15.14 -11.19
N ASP A 72 5.56 16.17 -12.01
CA ASP A 72 5.65 17.55 -11.52
C ASP A 72 4.34 18.02 -10.88
N GLU A 73 3.20 17.73 -11.51
CA GLU A 73 1.89 18.09 -10.97
C GLU A 73 1.54 17.21 -9.77
N GLY A 74 1.90 15.93 -9.79
CA GLY A 74 1.74 15.02 -8.66
C GLY A 74 2.44 15.52 -7.41
N MET A 75 3.67 16.00 -7.53
CA MET A 75 4.42 16.55 -6.39
C MET A 75 3.77 17.81 -5.81
N LYS A 76 3.21 18.69 -6.65
CA LYS A 76 2.45 19.87 -6.18
C LYS A 76 1.20 19.46 -5.41
N ILE A 77 0.46 18.46 -5.92
CA ILE A 77 -0.74 17.94 -5.25
C ILE A 77 -0.37 17.30 -3.91
N PHE A 78 0.68 16.46 -3.82
CA PHE A 78 1.13 15.90 -2.54
C PHE A 78 1.59 16.97 -1.55
N ALA A 79 2.30 18.00 -2.02
CA ALA A 79 2.69 19.13 -1.17
C ALA A 79 1.45 19.90 -0.64
N ALA A 80 0.39 20.03 -1.44
CA ALA A 80 -0.87 20.63 -1.00
C ALA A 80 -1.56 19.76 0.07
N VAL A 81 -1.62 18.45 -0.12
CA VAL A 81 -2.17 17.49 0.87
C VAL A 81 -1.42 17.61 2.21
N LYS A 82 -0.09 17.61 2.18
CA LYS A 82 0.72 17.75 3.42
C LYS A 82 0.48 19.09 4.11
N ARG A 83 0.39 20.17 3.36
CA ARG A 83 0.16 21.51 3.91
C ARG A 83 -1.22 21.65 4.55
N GLU A 84 -2.26 21.04 3.93
CA GLU A 84 -3.65 21.18 4.38
C GLU A 84 -3.99 20.25 5.54
N PHE A 85 -3.53 19.00 5.50
CA PHE A 85 -3.93 17.97 6.47
C PHE A 85 -2.82 17.55 7.44
N GLY A 86 -1.56 17.93 7.20
CA GLY A 86 -0.43 17.54 8.04
C GLY A 86 -0.11 16.04 8.03
N VAL A 87 -0.70 15.26 7.14
CA VAL A 87 -0.50 13.81 7.04
C VAL A 87 0.73 13.45 6.20
N PRO A 88 1.47 12.39 6.55
CA PRO A 88 2.50 11.85 5.67
C PRO A 88 1.90 11.33 4.37
N VAL A 89 2.70 11.34 3.30
CA VAL A 89 2.25 10.87 1.99
C VAL A 89 3.17 9.79 1.42
N ILE A 90 2.57 8.88 0.66
CA ILE A 90 3.24 7.78 -0.05
C ILE A 90 2.83 7.76 -1.51
N THR A 91 3.78 7.57 -2.41
CA THR A 91 3.54 7.33 -3.83
C THR A 91 4.51 6.29 -4.39
N ASP A 92 4.12 5.63 -5.47
CA ASP A 92 4.98 4.70 -6.20
C ASP A 92 5.88 5.43 -7.19
N VAL A 93 7.10 4.89 -7.37
CA VAL A 93 8.08 5.33 -8.36
C VAL A 93 8.38 4.19 -9.34
N HIS A 94 8.64 4.52 -10.59
CA HIS A 94 8.77 3.52 -11.66
C HIS A 94 10.15 3.54 -12.31
N GLU A 95 10.84 4.67 -12.25
CA GLU A 95 12.14 4.89 -12.87
C GLU A 95 13.13 5.49 -11.85
N PRO A 96 14.44 5.17 -11.95
CA PRO A 96 15.44 5.68 -11.00
C PRO A 96 15.46 7.21 -10.87
N TYR A 97 15.27 7.95 -11.97
CA TYR A 97 15.29 9.42 -11.95
C TYR A 97 14.13 10.06 -11.17
N GLN A 98 13.04 9.33 -10.94
CA GLN A 98 11.90 9.81 -10.17
C GLN A 98 12.15 9.79 -8.67
N CYS A 99 13.07 8.96 -8.19
CA CYS A 99 13.24 8.71 -6.75
C CYS A 99 13.64 9.96 -5.98
N ALA A 100 14.60 10.74 -6.46
CA ALA A 100 15.06 11.94 -5.78
C ALA A 100 13.97 13.03 -5.70
N PRO A 101 13.34 13.49 -6.80
CA PRO A 101 12.31 14.51 -6.70
C PRO A 101 11.07 14.06 -5.90
N VAL A 102 10.70 12.76 -5.96
CA VAL A 102 9.62 12.23 -5.13
C VAL A 102 9.99 12.27 -3.64
N ALA A 103 11.22 11.93 -3.30
CA ALA A 103 11.71 11.93 -1.92
C ALA A 103 11.77 13.33 -1.28
N GLU A 104 11.82 14.40 -2.06
CA GLU A 104 11.74 15.78 -1.53
C GLU A 104 10.36 16.07 -0.93
N VAL A 105 9.30 15.48 -1.46
CA VAL A 105 7.92 15.74 -1.07
C VAL A 105 7.33 14.59 -0.25
N CYS A 106 7.52 13.36 -0.69
CA CYS A 106 6.90 12.18 -0.11
C CYS A 106 7.73 11.59 1.04
N ASP A 107 7.03 11.12 2.07
CA ASP A 107 7.65 10.54 3.27
C ASP A 107 7.99 9.06 3.07
N VAL A 108 7.23 8.39 2.20
CA VAL A 108 7.41 6.98 1.84
C VAL A 108 7.42 6.83 0.33
N LEU A 109 8.38 6.08 -0.21
CA LEU A 109 8.40 5.66 -1.60
C LEU A 109 7.91 4.22 -1.71
N GLN A 110 7.02 3.95 -2.66
CA GLN A 110 6.55 2.60 -2.92
C GLN A 110 7.27 1.99 -4.11
N LEU A 111 7.83 0.80 -3.92
CA LEU A 111 8.35 -0.06 -4.98
C LEU A 111 7.22 -0.92 -5.54
N PRO A 112 6.83 -0.73 -6.82
CA PRO A 112 5.80 -1.54 -7.45
C PRO A 112 6.18 -3.03 -7.53
N ALA A 113 5.17 -3.89 -7.43
CA ALA A 113 5.36 -5.34 -7.44
C ALA A 113 6.12 -5.84 -8.67
N PHE A 114 5.78 -5.36 -9.86
CA PHE A 114 6.44 -5.79 -11.10
C PHE A 114 7.90 -5.35 -11.20
N LEU A 115 8.29 -4.30 -10.48
CA LEU A 115 9.62 -3.70 -10.53
C LEU A 115 10.51 -4.09 -9.34
N ALA A 116 10.00 -4.92 -8.42
CA ALA A 116 10.69 -5.23 -7.16
C ALA A 116 12.06 -5.92 -7.33
N ARG A 117 12.36 -6.48 -8.50
CA ARG A 117 13.65 -7.09 -8.80
C ARG A 117 14.62 -6.18 -9.56
N GLN A 118 14.21 -4.98 -9.99
CA GLN A 118 15.04 -4.05 -10.77
C GLN A 118 16.10 -3.39 -9.88
N THR A 119 17.35 -3.80 -10.06
CA THR A 119 18.46 -3.42 -9.15
C THR A 119 18.72 -1.91 -9.17
N ASP A 120 18.71 -1.28 -10.33
CA ASP A 120 18.98 0.17 -10.43
C ASP A 120 17.88 1.00 -9.76
N LEU A 121 16.62 0.58 -9.89
CA LEU A 121 15.52 1.24 -9.19
C LEU A 121 15.63 1.05 -7.67
N VAL A 122 15.95 -0.16 -7.21
CA VAL A 122 16.15 -0.44 -5.78
C VAL A 122 17.29 0.43 -5.21
N ALA A 123 18.42 0.51 -5.92
CA ALA A 123 19.55 1.33 -5.50
C ALA A 123 19.19 2.83 -5.44
N ALA A 124 18.49 3.34 -6.46
CA ALA A 124 18.05 4.73 -6.49
C ALA A 124 17.06 5.05 -5.35
N MET A 125 16.12 4.15 -5.07
CA MET A 125 15.19 4.29 -3.94
C MET A 125 15.94 4.25 -2.60
N ALA A 126 16.87 3.31 -2.43
CA ALA A 126 17.67 3.20 -1.22
C ALA A 126 18.46 4.48 -0.93
N ALA A 127 19.06 5.08 -1.96
CA ALA A 127 19.84 6.31 -1.87
C ALA A 127 19.04 7.52 -1.35
N THR A 128 17.70 7.49 -1.44
CA THR A 128 16.85 8.57 -0.89
C THR A 128 16.82 8.61 0.64
N GLY A 129 17.15 7.51 1.31
CA GLY A 129 17.06 7.37 2.76
C GLY A 129 15.64 7.45 3.34
N ARG A 130 14.61 7.50 2.48
CA ARG A 130 13.21 7.48 2.87
C ARG A 130 12.75 6.08 3.28
N VAL A 131 11.60 5.99 3.93
CA VAL A 131 10.93 4.71 4.17
C VAL A 131 10.48 4.12 2.82
N ILE A 132 10.71 2.83 2.62
CA ILE A 132 10.35 2.13 1.39
C ILE A 132 9.26 1.10 1.68
N ASN A 133 8.12 1.23 1.01
CA ASN A 133 7.07 0.22 0.98
C ASN A 133 7.29 -0.72 -0.22
N ILE A 134 7.61 -1.97 0.03
CA ILE A 134 7.92 -2.97 -0.99
C ILE A 134 6.67 -3.81 -1.27
N LYS A 135 6.03 -3.64 -2.42
CA LYS A 135 4.93 -4.51 -2.85
C LYS A 135 5.47 -5.88 -3.23
N LYS A 136 4.94 -6.94 -2.60
CA LYS A 136 5.34 -8.29 -2.95
C LYS A 136 4.94 -8.61 -4.40
N PRO A 137 5.89 -9.00 -5.28
CA PRO A 137 5.54 -9.51 -6.61
C PRO A 137 4.60 -10.71 -6.53
N GLN A 138 3.64 -10.76 -7.43
CA GLN A 138 2.67 -11.86 -7.50
C GLN A 138 3.33 -13.20 -7.85
N PHE A 139 4.48 -13.13 -8.53
CA PHE A 139 5.26 -14.30 -8.98
C PHE A 139 6.35 -14.74 -8.01
N LEU A 140 6.58 -14.01 -6.90
CA LEU A 140 7.52 -14.41 -5.86
C LEU A 140 6.80 -15.08 -4.69
N SER A 141 7.41 -16.13 -4.17
CA SER A 141 6.96 -16.72 -2.92
C SER A 141 7.24 -15.78 -1.73
N PRO A 142 6.50 -15.91 -0.63
CA PRO A 142 6.73 -15.12 0.58
C PRO A 142 8.18 -15.20 1.10
N SER A 143 8.82 -16.37 1.00
CA SER A 143 10.21 -16.56 1.44
C SER A 143 11.24 -15.79 0.59
N GLN A 144 10.96 -15.57 -0.70
CA GLN A 144 11.86 -14.86 -1.60
C GLN A 144 11.88 -13.34 -1.35
N MET A 145 10.94 -12.80 -0.56
CA MET A 145 10.96 -11.39 -0.17
C MET A 145 12.22 -11.00 0.60
N LYS A 146 12.84 -11.96 1.28
CA LYS A 146 14.13 -11.78 1.95
C LYS A 146 15.19 -11.20 0.99
N ASN A 147 15.27 -11.70 -0.23
CA ASN A 147 16.29 -11.25 -1.20
C ASN A 147 16.15 -9.77 -1.57
N ILE A 148 14.90 -9.26 -1.63
CA ILE A 148 14.65 -7.84 -1.91
C ILE A 148 15.01 -6.99 -0.70
N VAL A 149 14.66 -7.44 0.50
CA VAL A 149 15.02 -6.78 1.76
C VAL A 149 16.55 -6.69 1.90
N GLU A 150 17.28 -7.77 1.63
CA GLU A 150 18.74 -7.80 1.67
C GLU A 150 19.34 -6.82 0.65
N LYS A 151 18.83 -6.81 -0.58
CA LYS A 151 19.27 -5.86 -1.62
C LYS A 151 19.15 -4.40 -1.18
N PHE A 152 18.05 -4.00 -0.52
CA PHE A 152 17.91 -2.66 0.02
C PHE A 152 18.89 -2.37 1.15
N LYS A 153 19.10 -3.33 2.06
CA LYS A 153 20.06 -3.19 3.17
C LYS A 153 21.52 -3.05 2.65
N GLU A 154 21.88 -3.86 1.67
CA GLU A 154 23.19 -3.77 1.01
C GLU A 154 23.36 -2.43 0.26
N ALA A 155 22.27 -1.87 -0.27
CA ALA A 155 22.25 -0.54 -0.87
C ALA A 155 22.17 0.60 0.18
N GLY A 156 22.23 0.29 1.49
CA GLY A 156 22.35 1.28 2.56
C GLY A 156 21.01 1.79 3.15
N ASN A 157 19.88 1.10 2.90
CA ASN A 157 18.59 1.49 3.46
C ASN A 157 17.88 0.30 4.13
N ASP A 158 17.65 0.40 5.43
CA ASP A 158 16.92 -0.59 6.25
C ASP A 158 15.51 -0.14 6.70
N LYS A 159 15.06 1.05 6.29
CA LYS A 159 13.75 1.59 6.62
C LYS A 159 12.68 0.99 5.69
N LEU A 160 12.40 -0.29 5.86
CA LEU A 160 11.60 -1.09 4.93
C LEU A 160 10.28 -1.54 5.53
N ILE A 161 9.24 -1.53 4.72
CA ILE A 161 7.92 -2.12 4.98
C ILE A 161 7.63 -3.11 3.86
N LEU A 162 7.20 -4.32 4.19
CA LEU A 162 6.72 -5.29 3.21
C LEU A 162 5.21 -5.17 3.06
N CYS A 163 4.71 -5.31 1.84
CA CYS A 163 3.29 -5.23 1.53
C CYS A 163 2.85 -6.46 0.73
N GLU A 164 2.08 -7.36 1.37
CA GLU A 164 1.41 -8.46 0.68
C GLU A 164 0.31 -7.92 -0.23
N ARG A 165 0.15 -8.50 -1.44
CA ARG A 165 -0.88 -8.10 -2.41
C ARG A 165 -1.38 -9.25 -3.29
N GLY A 166 -1.24 -10.47 -2.82
CA GLY A 166 -1.63 -11.68 -3.52
C GLY A 166 -0.52 -12.29 -4.38
N SER A 167 -0.71 -13.54 -4.71
CA SER A 167 0.12 -14.33 -5.62
C SER A 167 -0.72 -14.80 -6.81
N ASN A 168 -0.08 -14.99 -7.96
CA ASN A 168 -0.75 -15.57 -9.12
C ASN A 168 -1.27 -16.98 -8.80
N PHE A 169 -2.52 -17.22 -9.17
CA PHE A 169 -3.14 -18.54 -9.10
C PHE A 169 -3.79 -18.83 -10.44
N GLY A 170 -3.19 -19.68 -11.25
CA GLY A 170 -3.53 -19.79 -12.66
C GLY A 170 -3.10 -18.53 -13.44
N TYR A 171 -3.86 -18.14 -14.46
CA TYR A 171 -3.52 -17.04 -15.36
C TYR A 171 -4.13 -15.69 -14.93
N ASP A 172 -5.38 -15.68 -14.48
CA ASP A 172 -6.18 -14.46 -14.39
C ASP A 172 -6.62 -14.13 -12.96
N ASN A 173 -6.24 -14.94 -12.00
CA ASN A 173 -6.67 -14.81 -10.62
C ASN A 173 -5.51 -14.61 -9.63
N LEU A 174 -5.83 -13.98 -8.51
CA LEU A 174 -4.91 -13.81 -7.38
C LEU A 174 -5.48 -14.50 -6.15
N VAL A 175 -4.59 -15.09 -5.36
CA VAL A 175 -4.90 -15.68 -4.05
C VAL A 175 -3.94 -15.12 -3.02
N VAL A 176 -4.43 -14.81 -1.83
CA VAL A 176 -3.60 -14.47 -0.68
C VAL A 176 -3.40 -15.73 0.14
N ASP A 177 -2.16 -16.14 0.26
CA ASP A 177 -1.77 -17.21 1.18
C ASP A 177 -1.66 -16.63 2.60
N MET A 178 -2.60 -16.93 3.47
CA MET A 178 -2.61 -16.45 4.86
C MET A 178 -1.40 -16.95 5.66
N LEU A 179 -0.85 -18.12 5.33
CA LEU A 179 0.39 -18.63 5.94
C LEU A 179 1.62 -17.84 5.46
N GLY A 180 1.53 -17.22 4.29
CA GLY A 180 2.57 -16.38 3.72
C GLY A 180 2.97 -15.19 4.59
N PHE A 181 2.03 -14.64 5.39
CA PHE A 181 2.34 -13.60 6.37
C PHE A 181 3.34 -14.08 7.42
N GLY A 182 3.11 -15.25 7.99
CA GLY A 182 4.03 -15.88 8.94
C GLY A 182 5.40 -16.19 8.32
N VAL A 183 5.42 -16.67 7.07
CA VAL A 183 6.65 -16.92 6.32
C VAL A 183 7.46 -15.65 6.12
N MET A 184 6.82 -14.53 5.72
CA MET A 184 7.52 -13.25 5.54
C MET A 184 8.04 -12.72 6.87
N LYS A 185 7.26 -12.77 7.97
CA LYS A 185 7.72 -12.36 9.30
C LYS A 185 8.95 -13.14 9.75
N LYS A 186 8.97 -14.46 9.52
CA LYS A 186 10.10 -15.33 9.87
C LYS A 186 11.35 -15.04 9.03
N ASN A 187 11.20 -14.85 7.73
CA ASN A 187 12.33 -14.64 6.80
C ASN A 187 12.85 -13.20 6.77
N CYS A 188 12.03 -12.23 7.18
CA CYS A 188 12.38 -10.81 7.23
C CYS A 188 12.18 -10.27 8.66
N PRO A 189 12.92 -10.80 9.66
CA PRO A 189 12.69 -10.45 11.06
C PRO A 189 12.85 -8.95 11.29
N GLY A 190 11.87 -8.39 11.99
CA GLY A 190 11.84 -6.97 12.33
C GLY A 190 11.37 -6.03 11.23
N VAL A 191 11.10 -6.50 10.02
CA VAL A 191 10.50 -5.68 8.96
C VAL A 191 8.98 -5.69 9.16
N PRO A 192 8.34 -4.50 9.30
CA PRO A 192 6.89 -4.40 9.39
C PRO A 192 6.22 -4.95 8.14
N LEU A 193 5.09 -5.63 8.33
CA LEU A 193 4.31 -6.22 7.24
C LEU A 193 2.92 -5.61 7.19
N ILE A 194 2.55 -5.07 6.05
CA ILE A 194 1.23 -4.53 5.77
C ILE A 194 0.52 -5.33 4.68
N PHE A 195 -0.78 -5.16 4.57
CA PHE A 195 -1.61 -5.92 3.64
C PHE A 195 -2.40 -5.01 2.71
N ASP A 196 -2.21 -5.19 1.41
CA ASP A 196 -2.96 -4.53 0.35
C ASP A 196 -4.20 -5.33 -0.01
N VAL A 197 -5.32 -4.95 0.55
CA VAL A 197 -6.60 -5.63 0.33
C VAL A 197 -7.31 -5.18 -0.95
N THR A 198 -6.88 -4.08 -1.55
CA THR A 198 -7.41 -3.60 -2.83
C THR A 198 -6.86 -4.39 -4.00
N HIS A 199 -5.52 -4.43 -4.13
CA HIS A 199 -4.89 -5.06 -5.28
C HIS A 199 -4.87 -6.59 -5.20
N SER A 200 -5.05 -7.18 -4.02
CA SER A 200 -5.24 -8.63 -3.85
C SER A 200 -6.56 -9.13 -4.46
N LEU A 201 -7.51 -8.23 -4.69
CA LEU A 201 -8.82 -8.55 -5.28
C LEU A 201 -8.90 -8.29 -6.79
N GLN A 202 -7.81 -7.81 -7.42
CA GLN A 202 -7.78 -7.63 -8.86
C GLN A 202 -7.97 -8.96 -9.59
N THR A 203 -8.74 -8.91 -10.67
CA THR A 203 -8.85 -9.99 -11.65
C THR A 203 -8.38 -9.48 -13.01
N ARG A 204 -7.97 -10.38 -13.85
CA ARG A 204 -7.57 -10.05 -15.23
C ARG A 204 -8.62 -10.60 -16.18
N ASP A 205 -8.96 -9.79 -17.17
CA ASP A 205 -9.84 -10.17 -18.26
C ASP A 205 -9.18 -9.72 -19.55
N SER A 206 -8.89 -10.66 -20.43
CA SER A 206 -8.26 -10.38 -21.71
C SER A 206 -9.13 -9.52 -22.64
N GLY A 207 -10.43 -9.46 -22.41
CA GLY A 207 -11.38 -8.63 -23.13
C GLY A 207 -11.51 -7.20 -22.61
N SER A 208 -10.82 -6.84 -21.53
CA SER A 208 -10.92 -5.52 -20.89
C SER A 208 -9.61 -4.75 -20.93
N ALA A 209 -9.68 -3.45 -21.25
CA ALA A 209 -8.54 -2.52 -21.11
C ALA A 209 -8.25 -2.11 -19.66
N ALA A 210 -9.08 -2.52 -18.70
CA ALA A 210 -8.95 -2.25 -17.29
C ALA A 210 -8.98 -3.55 -16.47
N SER A 211 -8.32 -3.54 -15.32
CA SER A 211 -8.40 -4.65 -14.36
C SER A 211 -9.84 -4.79 -13.84
N GLY A 212 -10.34 -6.02 -13.76
CA GLY A 212 -11.51 -6.37 -13.00
C GLY A 212 -11.20 -6.39 -11.50
N GLY A 213 -12.20 -6.66 -10.67
CA GLY A 213 -12.02 -6.73 -9.22
C GLY A 213 -13.21 -7.36 -8.51
N ARG A 214 -12.95 -7.80 -7.29
CA ARG A 214 -13.91 -8.47 -6.39
C ARG A 214 -14.15 -7.62 -5.14
N ARG A 215 -14.53 -6.35 -5.36
CA ARG A 215 -14.72 -5.33 -4.29
C ARG A 215 -15.57 -5.81 -3.13
N GLU A 216 -16.60 -6.60 -3.41
CA GLU A 216 -17.52 -7.14 -2.41
C GLU A 216 -16.85 -8.02 -1.36
N GLN A 217 -15.68 -8.59 -1.67
CA GLN A 217 -14.90 -9.45 -0.79
C GLN A 217 -13.85 -8.70 0.05
N VAL A 218 -13.75 -7.37 -0.08
CA VAL A 218 -12.67 -6.60 0.54
C VAL A 218 -12.68 -6.67 2.07
N LEU A 219 -13.88 -6.71 2.68
CA LEU A 219 -13.99 -6.79 4.13
C LEU A 219 -13.54 -8.16 4.64
N ASP A 220 -14.02 -9.25 4.04
CA ASP A 220 -13.68 -10.61 4.44
C ASP A 220 -12.15 -10.82 4.34
N LEU A 221 -11.55 -10.37 3.25
CA LEU A 221 -10.12 -10.46 3.04
C LEU A 221 -9.34 -9.63 4.06
N ALA A 222 -9.78 -8.40 4.34
CA ALA A 222 -9.14 -7.54 5.31
C ALA A 222 -9.16 -8.13 6.72
N LEU A 223 -10.31 -8.61 7.17
CA LEU A 223 -10.46 -9.21 8.50
C LEU A 223 -9.58 -10.47 8.64
N ALA A 224 -9.58 -11.34 7.62
CA ALA A 224 -8.75 -12.55 7.62
C ALA A 224 -7.25 -12.22 7.70
N GLY A 225 -6.78 -11.26 6.91
CA GLY A 225 -5.37 -10.82 6.92
C GLY A 225 -4.98 -10.15 8.24
N MET A 226 -5.78 -9.22 8.74
CA MET A 226 -5.48 -8.50 9.99
C MET A 226 -5.47 -9.43 11.20
N ALA A 227 -6.22 -10.52 11.18
CA ALA A 227 -6.18 -11.55 12.22
C ALA A 227 -4.80 -12.22 12.39
N THR A 228 -3.89 -12.06 11.43
CA THR A 228 -2.50 -12.54 11.55
C THR A 228 -1.57 -11.57 12.30
N GLY A 229 -2.06 -10.43 12.77
CA GLY A 229 -1.29 -9.40 13.49
C GLY A 229 -0.30 -8.66 12.59
N LEU A 230 -0.78 -7.68 11.83
CA LEU A 230 -0.02 -6.91 10.84
C LEU A 230 0.26 -5.49 11.32
N ALA A 231 1.30 -4.87 10.76
CA ALA A 231 1.68 -3.49 11.05
C ALA A 231 0.76 -2.47 10.38
N GLY A 232 0.02 -2.84 9.35
CA GLY A 232 -0.84 -1.91 8.65
C GLY A 232 -1.69 -2.55 7.57
N LEU A 233 -2.61 -1.72 7.08
CA LEU A 233 -3.50 -2.02 5.97
C LEU A 233 -3.27 -1.01 4.85
N PHE A 234 -3.18 -1.50 3.62
CA PHE A 234 -3.18 -0.68 2.42
C PHE A 234 -4.55 -0.79 1.75
N LEU A 235 -5.23 0.34 1.59
CA LEU A 235 -6.61 0.40 1.11
C LEU A 235 -6.82 1.58 0.17
N GLU A 236 -7.35 1.32 -1.00
CA GLU A 236 -7.80 2.37 -1.90
C GLU A 236 -9.32 2.49 -1.88
N ALA A 237 -9.81 3.71 -1.75
CA ALA A 237 -11.23 4.03 -1.83
C ALA A 237 -11.45 5.20 -2.77
N HIS A 238 -12.63 5.25 -3.38
CA HIS A 238 -13.00 6.31 -4.32
C HIS A 238 -14.42 6.82 -4.02
N PRO A 239 -14.71 8.12 -4.18
CA PRO A 239 -16.05 8.66 -3.98
C PRO A 239 -17.12 7.94 -4.81
N ASP A 240 -16.80 7.64 -6.06
CA ASP A 240 -17.63 6.81 -6.96
C ASP A 240 -16.73 5.82 -7.71
N PRO A 241 -16.52 4.61 -7.19
CA PRO A 241 -15.63 3.62 -7.82
C PRO A 241 -15.98 3.27 -9.27
N ASN A 242 -17.21 3.44 -9.68
CA ASN A 242 -17.62 3.14 -11.06
C ASN A 242 -17.14 4.22 -12.06
N ARG A 243 -16.76 5.40 -11.56
CA ARG A 243 -16.19 6.51 -12.34
C ARG A 243 -14.68 6.66 -12.16
N ALA A 244 -14.07 5.86 -11.28
CA ALA A 244 -12.63 5.88 -11.06
C ALA A 244 -11.87 5.60 -12.36
N LYS A 245 -10.84 6.40 -12.62
CA LYS A 245 -10.03 6.27 -13.87
C LYS A 245 -9.08 5.07 -13.87
N CYS A 246 -8.90 4.44 -12.70
CA CYS A 246 -8.08 3.24 -12.54
C CYS A 246 -8.63 2.36 -11.41
N ASP A 247 -8.59 1.03 -11.59
CA ASP A 247 -8.91 -0.04 -10.62
C ASP A 247 -10.24 0.13 -9.85
N GLY A 248 -11.20 0.84 -10.42
CA GLY A 248 -12.52 1.05 -9.83
C GLY A 248 -13.18 -0.24 -9.32
N PRO A 249 -13.17 -1.36 -10.06
CA PRO A 249 -13.76 -2.62 -9.61
C PRO A 249 -13.19 -3.20 -8.30
N SER A 250 -11.99 -2.79 -7.87
CA SER A 250 -11.37 -3.20 -6.61
C SER A 250 -11.43 -2.13 -5.51
N ALA A 251 -11.76 -0.88 -5.85
CA ALA A 251 -11.78 0.23 -4.89
C ALA A 251 -13.00 0.17 -3.98
N LEU A 252 -12.80 0.45 -2.68
CA LEU A 252 -13.87 0.60 -1.71
C LEU A 252 -14.67 1.89 -2.01
N PRO A 253 -16.01 1.90 -1.94
CA PRO A 253 -16.77 3.15 -1.91
C PRO A 253 -16.36 3.98 -0.68
N LEU A 254 -15.94 5.22 -0.87
CA LEU A 254 -15.42 6.09 0.20
C LEU A 254 -16.47 6.29 1.32
N ALA A 255 -17.75 6.30 0.98
CA ALA A 255 -18.85 6.37 1.96
C ALA A 255 -18.92 5.16 2.92
N LYS A 256 -18.20 4.06 2.63
CA LYS A 256 -18.14 2.87 3.48
C LYS A 256 -16.85 2.80 4.33
N LEU A 257 -16.00 3.81 4.23
CA LEU A 257 -14.69 3.80 4.87
C LEU A 257 -14.76 3.66 6.40
N GLU A 258 -15.65 4.40 7.06
CA GLU A 258 -15.79 4.37 8.52
C GLU A 258 -16.24 3.00 9.01
N ASP A 259 -17.34 2.46 8.46
CA ASP A 259 -17.87 1.14 8.83
C ASP A 259 -16.85 0.03 8.60
N PHE A 260 -16.07 0.12 7.51
CA PHE A 260 -15.02 -0.81 7.18
C PHE A 260 -13.88 -0.75 8.21
N LEU A 261 -13.34 0.44 8.48
CA LEU A 261 -12.20 0.63 9.38
C LEU A 261 -12.55 0.31 10.84
N LEU A 262 -13.77 0.57 11.27
CA LEU A 262 -14.24 0.20 12.60
C LEU A 262 -14.13 -1.32 12.83
N ARG A 263 -14.54 -2.13 11.85
CA ARG A 263 -14.47 -3.60 11.91
C ARG A 263 -13.02 -4.10 11.87
N VAL A 264 -12.21 -3.53 10.98
CA VAL A 264 -10.79 -3.88 10.88
C VAL A 264 -10.07 -3.56 12.18
N LYS A 265 -10.34 -2.38 12.77
CA LYS A 265 -9.77 -1.98 14.06
C LYS A 265 -10.13 -2.92 15.19
N ALA A 266 -11.38 -3.36 15.25
CA ALA A 266 -11.82 -4.30 16.28
C ALA A 266 -11.06 -5.64 16.23
N VAL A 267 -10.75 -6.14 15.04
CA VAL A 267 -9.93 -7.35 14.86
C VAL A 267 -8.47 -7.08 15.25
N ASP A 268 -7.90 -5.96 14.83
CA ASP A 268 -6.52 -5.59 15.16
C ASP A 268 -6.33 -5.45 16.68
N ASP A 269 -7.23 -4.72 17.34
CA ASP A 269 -7.21 -4.53 18.80
C ASP A 269 -7.31 -5.88 19.54
N LEU A 270 -8.22 -6.76 19.10
CA LEU A 270 -8.41 -8.08 19.70
C LEU A 270 -7.16 -8.95 19.57
N VAL A 271 -6.63 -9.07 18.36
CA VAL A 271 -5.48 -9.96 18.08
C VAL A 271 -4.24 -9.49 18.84
N LYS A 272 -4.01 -8.18 18.90
CA LYS A 272 -2.86 -7.60 19.59
C LYS A 272 -2.99 -7.55 21.12
N SER A 273 -4.19 -7.82 21.65
CA SER A 273 -4.40 -7.97 23.09
C SER A 273 -3.92 -9.32 23.63
N PHE A 274 -3.76 -10.31 22.76
CA PHE A 274 -3.30 -11.64 23.18
C PHE A 274 -1.78 -11.70 23.31
N PRO A 275 -1.25 -12.38 24.33
CA PRO A 275 0.17 -12.71 24.36
C PRO A 275 0.54 -13.65 23.21
N ALA A 276 1.79 -13.61 22.78
CA ALA A 276 2.28 -14.56 21.80
C ALA A 276 2.14 -16.00 22.34
N LEU A 277 1.58 -16.88 21.52
CA LEU A 277 1.50 -18.29 21.83
C LEU A 277 2.74 -18.99 21.25
N ASP A 278 3.55 -19.59 22.12
CA ASP A 278 4.63 -20.48 21.70
C ASP A 278 4.05 -21.88 21.41
N ILE A 279 4.25 -22.34 20.18
CA ILE A 279 3.74 -23.63 19.70
C ILE A 279 4.90 -24.64 19.50
N GLN A 280 6.13 -24.26 19.86
CA GLN A 280 7.32 -25.13 19.69
C GLN A 280 7.42 -26.18 20.79
#